data_5543cacaa2c98a440ba6c076a5f609eb
#
_entry.id   5543cacaa2c98a440ba6c076a5f609eb
#
_cell.length_a   1.000
_cell.length_b   1.000
_cell.length_c   1.000
_cell.angle_alpha   90.00
_cell.angle_beta   90.00
_cell.angle_gamma   90.00
#
_symmetry.space_group_name_H-M   'P 1'
#
loop_
_entity.id
_entity.type
_entity.pdbx_description
1 polymer ?
#
loop_
_entity_poly.entity_id
_entity_poly.type
_entity_poly.pdbx_seq_one_letter_code
_entity_poly.pdbx_strand_id
1 'polypeptide(L)'
;MTHGVLLLDGGMGQELIRRSPSPAHHHWSLQVMLEQPELVAEVHRDFCEAGAGVACLNTYAITHTRLARGTGLPPIGSLLNDARDLARQGAEASGRSDTALVTSLPPLVASYRPDTQLPLEQAIEEYQELIELQAEAVDGFLAETIPSIAEATAVLTAADQAGVRIMLGLTVADDDGQLLRSGEPLSDALEAIDAFEPLAVVINCSKPEAVSQAIPILKASRFAFGAYANGFTAIDALEPGGVVDVLEARHDLDPEQYAKFAAEWLDDGDSEGDDF
;
A
#
# COMPACT_ATOMS: atom_id res chain seq x y z
N MET A 1 8.62 24.24 -3.84
CA MET A 1 7.31 23.55 -3.99
C MET A 1 7.44 22.67 -5.21
N THR A 2 7.49 21.38 -5.04
CA THR A 2 7.45 20.43 -6.15
C THR A 2 6.04 20.49 -6.71
N HIS A 3 5.86 21.12 -7.87
CA HIS A 3 4.56 21.26 -8.51
C HIS A 3 3.97 19.87 -8.77
N GLY A 4 2.90 19.54 -8.07
CA GLY A 4 2.05 18.40 -8.39
C GLY A 4 2.45 17.02 -7.82
N VAL A 5 3.57 16.87 -7.10
CA VAL A 5 3.99 15.58 -6.52
C VAL A 5 3.42 15.41 -5.10
N LEU A 6 2.70 14.31 -4.86
CA LEU A 6 2.24 13.90 -3.53
C LEU A 6 3.21 12.88 -2.94
N LEU A 7 3.87 13.25 -1.84
CA LEU A 7 4.75 12.32 -1.12
C LEU A 7 3.92 11.48 -0.15
N LEU A 8 3.92 10.18 -0.35
CA LEU A 8 3.36 9.21 0.60
C LEU A 8 4.34 9.01 1.78
N ASP A 9 3.85 8.41 2.84
CA ASP A 9 4.69 7.97 3.96
C ASP A 9 5.54 6.74 3.58
N GLY A 10 6.35 6.26 4.53
CA GLY A 10 7.23 5.10 4.34
C GLY A 10 6.54 3.78 4.70
N GLY A 11 7.31 2.68 4.60
CA GLY A 11 6.86 1.33 4.91
C GLY A 11 6.54 1.14 6.40
N MET A 12 5.35 1.53 6.84
CA MET A 12 4.90 1.51 8.24
C MET A 12 5.21 0.17 8.92
N GLY A 13 4.81 -0.94 8.33
CA GLY A 13 4.95 -2.25 8.96
C GLY A 13 6.41 -2.65 9.18
N GLN A 14 7.30 -2.40 8.23
CA GLN A 14 8.74 -2.71 8.37
C GLN A 14 9.40 -1.80 9.41
N GLU A 15 9.04 -0.53 9.44
CA GLU A 15 9.58 0.41 10.42
C GLU A 15 9.14 0.06 11.85
N LEU A 16 7.89 -0.40 12.02
CA LEU A 16 7.40 -0.90 13.31
C LEU A 16 8.16 -2.14 13.77
N ILE A 17 8.38 -3.12 12.88
CA ILE A 17 9.18 -4.32 13.21
C ILE A 17 10.62 -3.95 13.58
N ARG A 18 11.23 -3.03 12.83
CA ARG A 18 12.61 -2.57 13.09
C ARG A 18 12.77 -1.90 14.45
N ARG A 19 11.78 -1.11 14.88
CA ARG A 19 11.81 -0.38 16.16
C ARG A 19 11.31 -1.21 17.34
N SER A 20 10.44 -2.18 17.10
CA SER A 20 9.87 -3.00 18.16
C SER A 20 10.92 -3.90 18.79
N PRO A 21 10.99 -4.01 20.12
CA PRO A 21 11.82 -5.00 20.80
C PRO A 21 11.24 -6.42 20.76
N SER A 22 9.96 -6.57 20.36
CA SER A 22 9.28 -7.85 20.26
C SER A 22 9.70 -8.59 18.99
N PRO A 23 9.80 -9.94 19.02
CA PRO A 23 10.05 -10.72 17.80
C PRO A 23 8.91 -10.54 16.81
N ALA A 24 9.22 -10.68 15.52
CA ALA A 24 8.21 -10.61 14.47
C ALA A 24 7.11 -11.67 14.68
N HIS A 25 5.88 -11.32 14.34
CA HIS A 25 4.67 -12.12 14.57
C HIS A 25 3.89 -12.29 13.28
N HIS A 26 3.08 -13.36 13.17
CA HIS A 26 2.23 -13.61 11.99
C HIS A 26 1.12 -12.54 11.79
N HIS A 27 0.80 -11.76 12.82
CA HIS A 27 -0.05 -10.57 12.70
C HIS A 27 0.74 -9.31 12.31
N TRP A 28 2.03 -9.44 12.10
CA TRP A 28 2.94 -8.40 11.60
C TRP A 28 2.78 -7.08 12.38
N SER A 29 2.56 -5.95 11.68
CA SER A 29 2.42 -4.62 12.27
C SER A 29 1.19 -4.47 13.19
N LEU A 30 0.14 -5.28 13.01
CA LEU A 30 -1.00 -5.32 13.92
C LEU A 30 -0.58 -5.76 15.33
N GLN A 31 0.32 -6.75 15.46
CA GLN A 31 0.82 -7.16 16.77
C GLN A 31 1.54 -6.02 17.49
N VAL A 32 2.35 -5.25 16.75
CA VAL A 32 3.02 -4.07 17.33
C VAL A 32 1.99 -3.02 17.75
N MET A 33 0.95 -2.79 16.96
CA MET A 33 -0.12 -1.84 17.33
C MET A 33 -0.84 -2.26 18.61
N LEU A 34 -1.09 -3.55 18.80
CA LEU A 34 -1.77 -4.06 20.01
C LEU A 34 -0.89 -3.99 21.26
N GLU A 35 0.42 -4.18 21.13
CA GLU A 35 1.36 -4.22 22.26
C GLU A 35 2.00 -2.86 22.57
N GLN A 36 2.20 -2.03 21.54
CA GLN A 36 2.98 -0.79 21.58
C GLN A 36 2.31 0.30 20.72
N PRO A 37 1.05 0.71 21.03
CA PRO A 37 0.32 1.68 20.20
C PRO A 37 1.05 3.01 20.06
N GLU A 38 1.78 3.46 21.10
CA GLU A 38 2.54 4.69 21.04
C GLU A 38 3.63 4.67 19.97
N LEU A 39 4.22 3.49 19.71
CA LEU A 39 5.22 3.35 18.65
C LEU A 39 4.62 3.58 17.26
N VAL A 40 3.35 3.17 17.04
CA VAL A 40 2.65 3.43 15.77
C VAL A 40 2.47 4.94 15.57
N ALA A 41 2.02 5.66 16.58
CA ALA A 41 1.86 7.11 16.52
C ALA A 41 3.22 7.83 16.31
N GLU A 42 4.30 7.34 16.96
CA GLU A 42 5.65 7.87 16.74
C GLU A 42 6.13 7.71 15.30
N VAL A 43 5.91 6.53 14.68
CA VAL A 43 6.31 6.30 13.30
C VAL A 43 5.53 7.18 12.33
N HIS A 44 4.21 7.35 12.53
CA HIS A 44 3.42 8.30 11.74
C HIS A 44 3.94 9.73 11.88
N ARG A 45 4.23 10.17 13.12
CA ARG A 45 4.82 11.50 13.37
C ARG A 45 6.11 11.68 12.58
N ASP A 46 7.04 10.73 12.69
CA ASP A 46 8.35 10.82 12.06
C ASP A 46 8.26 10.89 10.53
N PHE A 47 7.33 10.14 9.90
CA PHE A 47 7.07 10.25 8.46
C PHE A 47 6.46 11.60 8.08
N CYS A 48 5.52 12.12 8.87
CA CYS A 48 4.96 13.45 8.65
C CYS A 48 6.04 14.54 8.79
N GLU A 49 6.90 14.47 9.81
CA GLU A 49 8.03 15.39 9.98
C GLU A 49 9.03 15.31 8.83
N ALA A 50 9.22 14.12 8.24
CA ALA A 50 10.04 13.93 7.04
C ALA A 50 9.41 14.50 5.77
N GLY A 51 8.15 14.93 5.81
CA GLY A 51 7.48 15.62 4.70
C GLY A 51 6.34 14.86 4.03
N ALA A 52 5.93 13.70 4.56
CA ALA A 52 4.79 12.96 4.01
C ALA A 52 3.53 13.83 4.03
N GLY A 53 2.85 13.92 2.90
CA GLY A 53 1.54 14.57 2.76
C GLY A 53 0.37 13.60 2.95
N VAL A 54 0.67 12.29 3.02
CA VAL A 54 -0.27 11.20 3.28
C VAL A 54 0.31 10.34 4.38
N ALA A 55 -0.53 9.97 5.36
CA ALA A 55 -0.26 8.94 6.36
C ALA A 55 -1.15 7.73 6.06
N CYS A 56 -0.55 6.65 5.55
CA CYS A 56 -1.23 5.38 5.32
C CYS A 56 -1.43 4.66 6.66
N LEU A 57 -2.68 4.45 7.04
CA LEU A 57 -3.03 3.82 8.31
C LEU A 57 -2.42 2.42 8.42
N ASN A 58 -2.05 2.02 9.64
CA ASN A 58 -1.54 0.67 9.91
C ASN A 58 -2.65 -0.40 9.81
N THR A 59 -3.36 -0.44 8.68
CA THR A 59 -4.51 -1.32 8.43
C THR A 59 -4.18 -2.52 7.54
N TYR A 60 -3.01 -2.57 6.93
CA TYR A 60 -2.61 -3.63 5.99
C TYR A 60 -2.76 -5.06 6.52
N ALA A 61 -2.56 -5.28 7.81
CA ALA A 61 -2.73 -6.59 8.44
C ALA A 61 -4.17 -6.87 8.91
N ILE A 62 -5.12 -5.96 8.70
CA ILE A 62 -6.48 -6.04 9.25
C ILE A 62 -7.46 -6.49 8.15
N THR A 63 -7.52 -7.79 7.89
CA THR A 63 -8.53 -8.46 7.05
C THR A 63 -9.11 -9.66 7.77
N HIS A 64 -10.30 -10.11 7.41
CA HIS A 64 -10.92 -11.26 8.05
C HIS A 64 -10.03 -12.51 8.01
N THR A 65 -9.46 -12.81 6.85
CA THR A 65 -8.56 -13.97 6.68
C THR A 65 -7.32 -13.89 7.57
N ARG A 66 -6.74 -12.68 7.72
CA ARG A 66 -5.53 -12.49 8.55
C ARG A 66 -5.88 -12.55 10.04
N LEU A 67 -6.98 -11.94 10.45
CA LEU A 67 -7.44 -11.94 11.84
C LEU A 67 -7.85 -13.34 12.30
N ALA A 68 -8.41 -14.17 11.41
CA ALA A 68 -8.78 -15.57 11.72
C ALA A 68 -7.59 -16.46 12.11
N ARG A 69 -6.35 -16.02 11.90
CA ARG A 69 -5.12 -16.71 12.34
C ARG A 69 -4.86 -16.57 13.85
N GLY A 70 -5.52 -15.61 14.50
CA GLY A 70 -5.39 -15.34 15.94
C GLY A 70 -6.67 -15.65 16.71
N THR A 71 -6.58 -15.60 18.04
CA THR A 71 -7.72 -15.74 18.93
C THR A 71 -7.75 -14.58 19.92
N GLY A 72 -8.95 -14.14 20.29
CA GLY A 72 -9.11 -13.07 21.27
C GLY A 72 -8.76 -11.66 20.77
N LEU A 73 -8.65 -11.47 19.45
CA LEU A 73 -8.45 -10.15 18.86
C LEU A 73 -9.72 -9.28 19.02
N PRO A 74 -9.57 -7.95 19.12
CA PRO A 74 -10.70 -7.04 19.07
C PRO A 74 -11.48 -7.17 17.75
N PRO A 75 -12.74 -6.73 17.70
CA PRO A 75 -13.50 -6.65 16.45
C PRO A 75 -12.77 -5.79 15.39
N ILE A 76 -12.93 -6.16 14.11
CA ILE A 76 -12.25 -5.50 12.99
C ILE A 76 -12.45 -3.99 12.99
N GLY A 77 -13.67 -3.51 13.22
CA GLY A 77 -13.98 -2.08 13.28
C GLY A 77 -13.26 -1.34 14.42
N SER A 78 -13.01 -2.02 15.57
CA SER A 78 -12.21 -1.44 16.65
C SER A 78 -10.74 -1.30 16.23
N LEU A 79 -10.17 -2.32 15.61
CA LEU A 79 -8.78 -2.29 15.13
C LEU A 79 -8.55 -1.22 14.06
N LEU A 80 -9.50 -1.04 13.16
CA LEU A 80 -9.47 0.03 12.15
C LEU A 80 -9.56 1.42 12.78
N ASN A 81 -10.40 1.59 13.80
CA ASN A 81 -10.49 2.84 14.55
C ASN A 81 -9.21 3.16 15.32
N ASP A 82 -8.62 2.16 15.98
CA ASP A 82 -7.37 2.33 16.70
C ASP A 82 -6.23 2.75 15.75
N ALA A 83 -6.12 2.10 14.58
CA ALA A 83 -5.13 2.48 13.56
C ALA A 83 -5.29 3.93 13.09
N ARG A 84 -6.54 4.35 12.84
CA ARG A 84 -6.86 5.74 12.45
C ARG A 84 -6.50 6.74 13.55
N ASP A 85 -6.87 6.47 14.79
CA ASP A 85 -6.65 7.39 15.90
C ASP A 85 -5.16 7.56 16.18
N LEU A 86 -4.35 6.49 16.06
CA LEU A 86 -2.90 6.54 16.17
C LEU A 86 -2.25 7.33 15.03
N ALA A 87 -2.72 7.17 13.79
CA ALA A 87 -2.23 7.96 12.66
C ALA A 87 -2.55 9.46 12.84
N ARG A 88 -3.78 9.78 13.27
CA ARG A 88 -4.16 11.15 13.59
C ARG A 88 -3.30 11.75 14.70
N GLN A 89 -3.07 11.00 15.77
CA GLN A 89 -2.20 11.42 16.87
C GLN A 89 -0.77 11.72 16.37
N GLY A 90 -0.21 10.88 15.50
CA GLY A 90 1.11 11.10 14.92
C GLY A 90 1.17 12.35 14.03
N ALA A 91 0.17 12.51 13.14
CA ALA A 91 0.08 13.68 12.26
C ALA A 91 -0.06 14.99 13.07
N GLU A 92 -0.92 15.02 14.07
CA GLU A 92 -1.07 16.18 14.97
C GLU A 92 0.22 16.49 15.74
N ALA A 93 0.90 15.47 16.26
CA ALA A 93 2.16 15.62 16.99
C ALA A 93 3.31 16.16 16.13
N SER A 94 3.29 15.89 14.82
CA SER A 94 4.26 16.44 13.86
C SER A 94 4.06 17.93 13.54
N GLY A 95 2.92 18.50 13.92
CA GLY A 95 2.51 19.85 13.55
C GLY A 95 2.00 19.97 12.11
N ARG A 96 1.86 18.87 11.37
CA ARG A 96 1.37 18.79 9.99
C ARG A 96 -0.13 18.44 9.97
N SER A 97 -0.98 19.43 10.22
CA SER A 97 -2.44 19.25 10.20
C SER A 97 -3.05 19.09 8.79
N ASP A 98 -2.23 19.24 7.76
CA ASP A 98 -2.56 19.08 6.34
C ASP A 98 -2.28 17.67 5.80
N THR A 99 -1.75 16.76 6.62
CA THR A 99 -1.49 15.37 6.23
C THR A 99 -2.82 14.61 6.10
N ALA A 100 -3.07 14.05 4.91
CA ALA A 100 -4.24 13.23 4.65
C ALA A 100 -4.10 11.84 5.31
N LEU A 101 -5.16 11.38 5.95
CA LEU A 101 -5.24 10.02 6.53
C LEU A 101 -5.86 9.07 5.51
N VAL A 102 -5.12 8.06 5.09
CA VAL A 102 -5.53 7.14 4.03
C VAL A 102 -5.53 5.70 4.53
N THR A 103 -6.67 5.01 4.41
CA THR A 103 -6.75 3.59 4.77
C THR A 103 -6.06 2.73 3.72
N SER A 104 -5.14 1.87 4.16
CA SER A 104 -4.54 0.81 3.34
C SER A 104 -5.52 -0.37 3.21
N LEU A 105 -5.81 -0.78 1.97
CA LEU A 105 -6.60 -1.95 1.60
C LEU A 105 -5.65 -2.98 0.96
N PRO A 106 -5.25 -4.02 1.68
CA PRO A 106 -4.30 -5.02 1.18
C PRO A 106 -4.99 -6.09 0.33
N PRO A 107 -4.24 -6.99 -0.34
CA PRO A 107 -4.79 -8.26 -0.80
C PRO A 107 -5.40 -9.04 0.37
N LEU A 108 -6.64 -9.50 0.22
CA LEU A 108 -7.45 -10.00 1.35
C LEU A 108 -6.86 -11.25 2.03
N VAL A 109 -6.21 -12.12 1.28
CA VAL A 109 -5.69 -13.41 1.80
C VAL A 109 -4.20 -13.34 2.09
N ALA A 110 -3.37 -13.07 1.08
CA ALA A 110 -1.93 -13.06 1.20
C ALA A 110 -1.28 -12.08 0.22
N SER A 111 -0.22 -11.40 0.67
CA SER A 111 0.59 -10.53 -0.19
C SER A 111 1.33 -11.36 -1.22
N TYR A 112 1.46 -10.84 -2.45
CA TYR A 112 2.25 -11.44 -3.54
C TYR A 112 1.77 -12.81 -4.04
N ARG A 113 0.61 -13.28 -3.62
CA ARG A 113 0.08 -14.63 -3.90
C ARG A 113 -1.24 -14.56 -4.68
N PRO A 114 -1.19 -14.30 -6.01
CA PRO A 114 -2.38 -14.26 -6.85
C PRO A 114 -3.15 -15.59 -6.90
N ASP A 115 -2.49 -16.69 -6.54
CA ASP A 115 -3.09 -18.02 -6.45
C ASP A 115 -3.96 -18.26 -5.21
N THR A 116 -4.01 -17.30 -4.27
CA THR A 116 -4.75 -17.44 -3.01
C THR A 116 -5.98 -16.52 -2.90
N GLN A 117 -6.39 -15.89 -3.99
CA GLN A 117 -7.49 -14.91 -3.99
C GLN A 117 -8.83 -15.51 -3.62
N LEU A 118 -9.69 -14.69 -3.01
CA LEU A 118 -11.10 -15.04 -2.78
C LEU A 118 -11.88 -15.05 -4.10
N PRO A 119 -13.01 -15.80 -4.16
CA PRO A 119 -13.97 -15.62 -5.25
C PRO A 119 -14.40 -14.15 -5.37
N LEU A 120 -14.59 -13.68 -6.61
CA LEU A 120 -14.82 -12.27 -6.92
C LEU A 120 -15.90 -11.61 -6.04
N GLU A 121 -17.08 -12.22 -5.96
CA GLU A 121 -18.20 -11.69 -5.17
C GLU A 121 -17.84 -11.56 -3.69
N GLN A 122 -17.18 -12.58 -3.11
CA GLN A 122 -16.73 -12.53 -1.72
C GLN A 122 -15.65 -11.47 -1.50
N ALA A 123 -14.74 -11.29 -2.45
CA ALA A 123 -13.73 -10.25 -2.37
C ALA A 123 -14.36 -8.84 -2.41
N ILE A 124 -15.36 -8.63 -3.27
CA ILE A 124 -16.11 -7.37 -3.33
C ILE A 124 -16.79 -7.08 -2.00
N GLU A 125 -17.50 -8.06 -1.42
CA GLU A 125 -18.19 -7.91 -0.14
C GLU A 125 -17.23 -7.56 1.00
N GLU A 126 -16.06 -8.22 1.10
CA GLU A 126 -15.07 -7.96 2.14
C GLU A 126 -14.41 -6.58 1.96
N TYR A 127 -14.05 -6.18 0.74
CA TYR A 127 -13.53 -4.83 0.48
C TYR A 127 -14.57 -3.76 0.76
N GLN A 128 -15.83 -3.98 0.40
CA GLN A 128 -16.92 -3.04 0.68
C GLN A 128 -17.09 -2.82 2.19
N GLU A 129 -17.08 -3.90 3.00
CA GLU A 129 -17.14 -3.79 4.46
C GLU A 129 -15.96 -2.96 5.01
N LEU A 130 -14.73 -3.24 4.56
CA LEU A 130 -13.54 -2.49 4.99
C LEU A 130 -13.62 -1.00 4.65
N ILE A 131 -14.16 -0.67 3.47
CA ILE A 131 -14.37 0.71 3.04
C ILE A 131 -15.47 1.37 3.88
N GLU A 132 -16.62 0.76 4.03
CA GLU A 132 -17.77 1.33 4.76
C GLU A 132 -17.44 1.60 6.23
N LEU A 133 -16.62 0.74 6.88
CA LEU A 133 -16.19 0.93 8.26
C LEU A 133 -15.32 2.18 8.46
N GLN A 134 -14.76 2.76 7.40
CA GLN A 134 -13.80 3.87 7.47
C GLN A 134 -14.20 5.11 6.66
N ALA A 135 -15.14 5.01 5.72
CA ALA A 135 -15.41 6.02 4.69
C ALA A 135 -15.69 7.45 5.25
N GLU A 136 -16.35 7.56 6.41
CA GLU A 136 -16.64 8.85 7.02
C GLU A 136 -15.50 9.39 7.91
N ALA A 137 -14.45 8.60 8.12
CA ALA A 137 -13.44 8.87 9.15
C ALA A 137 -12.03 9.11 8.61
N VAL A 138 -11.81 8.92 7.31
CA VAL A 138 -10.53 9.07 6.62
C VAL A 138 -10.69 9.95 5.37
N ASP A 139 -9.56 10.46 4.87
CA ASP A 139 -9.52 11.32 3.69
C ASP A 139 -9.50 10.53 2.37
N GLY A 140 -9.19 9.23 2.42
CA GLY A 140 -9.15 8.37 1.24
C GLY A 140 -8.73 6.93 1.52
N PHE A 141 -8.55 6.19 0.43
CA PHE A 141 -8.15 4.79 0.44
C PHE A 141 -7.02 4.53 -0.57
N LEU A 142 -6.12 3.66 -0.20
CA LEU A 142 -5.09 3.10 -1.07
C LEU A 142 -5.21 1.58 -1.08
N ALA A 143 -5.75 1.02 -2.16
CA ALA A 143 -5.60 -0.40 -2.40
C ALA A 143 -4.15 -0.66 -2.82
N GLU A 144 -3.41 -1.46 -2.07
CA GLU A 144 -1.97 -1.61 -2.30
C GLU A 144 -1.54 -3.07 -2.41
N THR A 145 -0.46 -3.30 -3.18
CA THR A 145 0.11 -4.64 -3.40
C THR A 145 -0.86 -5.58 -4.13
N ILE A 146 -1.77 -5.02 -4.92
CA ILE A 146 -2.78 -5.78 -5.67
C ILE A 146 -2.07 -6.56 -6.79
N PRO A 147 -2.13 -7.91 -6.79
CA PRO A 147 -1.26 -8.74 -7.61
C PRO A 147 -1.87 -9.18 -8.95
N SER A 148 -3.15 -8.89 -9.21
CA SER A 148 -3.88 -9.40 -10.37
C SER A 148 -5.00 -8.48 -10.82
N ILE A 149 -5.45 -8.65 -12.06
CA ILE A 149 -6.62 -7.96 -12.62
C ILE A 149 -7.89 -8.31 -11.84
N ALA A 150 -8.04 -9.57 -11.43
CA ALA A 150 -9.23 -10.01 -10.70
C ALA A 150 -9.38 -9.29 -9.35
N GLU A 151 -8.30 -9.16 -8.58
CA GLU A 151 -8.35 -8.47 -7.28
C GLU A 151 -8.44 -6.95 -7.44
N ALA A 152 -7.81 -6.37 -8.47
CA ALA A 152 -8.00 -4.96 -8.83
C ALA A 152 -9.47 -4.66 -9.16
N THR A 153 -10.11 -5.52 -9.95
CA THR A 153 -11.54 -5.41 -10.27
C THR A 153 -12.41 -5.51 -9.02
N ALA A 154 -12.10 -6.43 -8.11
CA ALA A 154 -12.85 -6.60 -6.87
C ALA A 154 -12.83 -5.33 -6.00
N VAL A 155 -11.65 -4.80 -5.71
CA VAL A 155 -11.51 -3.63 -4.84
C VAL A 155 -12.09 -2.37 -5.48
N LEU A 156 -11.94 -2.19 -6.80
CA LEU A 156 -12.51 -1.05 -7.51
C LEU A 156 -14.03 -1.14 -7.61
N THR A 157 -14.59 -2.35 -7.81
CA THR A 157 -16.05 -2.56 -7.76
C THR A 157 -16.62 -2.24 -6.39
N ALA A 158 -15.94 -2.67 -5.32
CA ALA A 158 -16.36 -2.36 -3.96
C ALA A 158 -16.31 -0.85 -3.68
N ALA A 159 -15.27 -0.16 -4.15
CA ALA A 159 -15.15 1.29 -4.02
C ALA A 159 -16.26 2.05 -4.76
N ASP A 160 -16.57 1.62 -6.00
CA ASP A 160 -17.66 2.20 -6.80
C ASP A 160 -19.03 2.01 -6.12
N GLN A 161 -19.30 0.81 -5.59
CA GLN A 161 -20.53 0.52 -4.85
C GLN A 161 -20.65 1.34 -3.55
N ALA A 162 -19.53 1.60 -2.88
CA ALA A 162 -19.46 2.47 -1.70
C ALA A 162 -19.48 3.97 -2.04
N GLY A 163 -19.42 4.34 -3.31
CA GLY A 163 -19.40 5.73 -3.77
C GLY A 163 -18.12 6.49 -3.44
N VAL A 164 -16.98 5.79 -3.29
CA VAL A 164 -15.68 6.38 -3.01
C VAL A 164 -14.69 6.14 -4.15
N ARG A 165 -13.76 7.09 -4.36
CA ARG A 165 -12.64 6.91 -5.28
C ARG A 165 -11.38 6.57 -4.50
N ILE A 166 -10.60 5.63 -5.02
CA ILE A 166 -9.40 5.11 -4.35
C ILE A 166 -8.17 5.27 -5.22
N MET A 167 -6.99 5.29 -4.63
CA MET A 167 -5.74 5.03 -5.32
C MET A 167 -5.56 3.51 -5.45
N LEU A 168 -5.09 3.04 -6.60
CA LEU A 168 -4.85 1.62 -6.88
C LEU A 168 -3.35 1.35 -6.99
N GLY A 169 -2.79 0.59 -6.06
CA GLY A 169 -1.42 0.11 -6.05
C GLY A 169 -1.32 -1.32 -6.59
N LEU A 170 -0.75 -1.46 -7.78
CA LEU A 170 -0.47 -2.75 -8.42
C LEU A 170 0.94 -3.21 -8.07
N THR A 171 1.13 -4.51 -7.89
CA THR A 171 2.48 -5.09 -7.70
C THR A 171 2.86 -5.91 -8.93
N VAL A 172 4.05 -5.61 -9.46
CA VAL A 172 4.59 -6.29 -10.68
C VAL A 172 5.60 -7.37 -10.31
N ALA A 173 5.88 -8.27 -11.23
CA ALA A 173 6.89 -9.30 -11.06
C ALA A 173 8.29 -8.67 -10.91
N ASP A 174 9.12 -9.24 -10.04
CA ASP A 174 10.43 -8.67 -9.72
C ASP A 174 11.47 -8.85 -10.84
N ASP A 175 11.23 -9.77 -11.77
CA ASP A 175 12.06 -10.09 -12.93
C ASP A 175 11.52 -9.49 -14.25
N ASP A 176 10.25 -9.10 -14.27
CA ASP A 176 9.60 -8.44 -15.42
C ASP A 176 8.55 -7.44 -14.96
N GLY A 177 8.90 -6.18 -14.84
CA GLY A 177 8.03 -5.09 -14.41
C GLY A 177 6.88 -4.78 -15.37
N GLN A 178 6.80 -5.41 -16.53
CA GLN A 178 5.68 -5.28 -17.46
C GLN A 178 4.54 -6.25 -17.15
N LEU A 179 4.77 -7.21 -16.25
CA LEU A 179 3.78 -8.20 -15.82
C LEU A 179 3.38 -7.97 -14.37
N LEU A 180 2.11 -8.12 -14.05
CA LEU A 180 1.66 -8.27 -12.68
C LEU A 180 2.23 -9.57 -12.07
N ARG A 181 2.19 -9.72 -10.77
CA ARG A 181 2.62 -10.98 -10.12
C ARG A 181 1.78 -12.19 -10.53
N SER A 182 0.57 -11.97 -11.03
CA SER A 182 -0.27 -13.03 -11.66
C SER A 182 0.24 -13.50 -13.02
N GLY A 183 1.20 -12.76 -13.63
CA GLY A 183 1.67 -12.99 -14.99
C GLY A 183 0.84 -12.29 -16.07
N GLU A 184 -0.20 -11.56 -15.70
CA GLU A 184 -1.00 -10.75 -16.62
C GLU A 184 -0.22 -9.50 -17.03
N PRO A 185 -0.28 -9.05 -18.31
CA PRO A 185 0.34 -7.81 -18.74
C PRO A 185 -0.19 -6.59 -17.96
N LEU A 186 0.70 -5.69 -17.54
CA LEU A 186 0.32 -4.44 -16.89
C LEU A 186 -0.60 -3.59 -17.80
N SER A 187 -0.36 -3.60 -19.11
CA SER A 187 -1.23 -2.93 -20.09
C SER A 187 -2.68 -3.43 -20.04
N ASP A 188 -2.86 -4.74 -19.91
CA ASP A 188 -4.19 -5.36 -19.86
C ASP A 188 -4.89 -5.00 -18.54
N ALA A 189 -4.11 -4.88 -17.44
CA ALA A 189 -4.64 -4.40 -16.17
C ALA A 189 -5.13 -2.95 -16.27
N LEU A 190 -4.37 -2.06 -16.91
CA LEU A 190 -4.78 -0.66 -17.11
C LEU A 190 -6.02 -0.55 -18.00
N GLU A 191 -6.15 -1.41 -19.02
CA GLU A 191 -7.36 -1.49 -19.85
C GLU A 191 -8.57 -2.00 -19.03
N ALA A 192 -8.38 -3.04 -18.23
CA ALA A 192 -9.45 -3.64 -17.42
C ALA A 192 -10.04 -2.67 -16.38
N ILE A 193 -9.21 -1.76 -15.84
CA ILE A 193 -9.63 -0.79 -14.82
C ILE A 193 -10.09 0.55 -15.40
N ASP A 194 -10.06 0.74 -16.71
CA ASP A 194 -10.34 2.02 -17.36
C ASP A 194 -11.73 2.58 -17.01
N ALA A 195 -12.72 1.73 -16.81
CA ALA A 195 -14.08 2.14 -16.47
C ALA A 195 -14.27 2.63 -15.02
N PHE A 196 -13.33 2.34 -14.10
CA PHE A 196 -13.48 2.63 -12.67
C PHE A 196 -12.95 4.00 -12.23
N GLU A 197 -12.15 4.68 -13.07
CA GLU A 197 -11.58 6.00 -12.77
C GLU A 197 -10.89 6.12 -11.39
N PRO A 198 -9.90 5.29 -11.05
CA PRO A 198 -9.15 5.45 -9.82
C PRO A 198 -8.50 6.84 -9.74
N LEU A 199 -8.25 7.34 -8.51
CA LEU A 199 -7.58 8.64 -8.30
C LEU A 199 -6.17 8.66 -8.88
N ALA A 200 -5.46 7.57 -8.77
CA ALA A 200 -4.16 7.32 -9.37
C ALA A 200 -3.92 5.81 -9.44
N VAL A 201 -3.03 5.39 -10.35
CA VAL A 201 -2.48 4.03 -10.38
C VAL A 201 -1.02 4.10 -10.00
N VAL A 202 -0.62 3.34 -8.98
CA VAL A 202 0.76 3.32 -8.51
C VAL A 202 1.34 1.90 -8.61
N ILE A 203 2.64 1.78 -8.88
CA ILE A 203 3.33 0.49 -8.76
C ILE A 203 4.01 0.44 -7.40
N ASN A 204 3.67 -0.60 -6.63
CA ASN A 204 4.21 -0.71 -5.28
C ASN A 204 4.72 -2.12 -4.93
N CYS A 205 5.51 -2.19 -3.87
CA CYS A 205 5.98 -3.45 -3.28
C CYS A 205 6.66 -4.40 -4.28
N SER A 206 7.29 -3.85 -5.29
CA SER A 206 8.13 -4.54 -6.29
C SER A 206 9.55 -3.99 -6.20
N LYS A 207 10.53 -4.68 -6.76
CA LYS A 207 11.92 -4.17 -6.81
C LYS A 207 11.99 -2.84 -7.57
N PRO A 208 12.87 -1.89 -7.20
CA PRO A 208 13.00 -0.62 -7.90
C PRO A 208 13.23 -0.77 -9.41
N GLU A 209 13.99 -1.79 -9.82
CA GLU A 209 14.29 -2.08 -11.22
C GLU A 209 13.03 -2.50 -12.00
N ALA A 210 12.15 -3.28 -11.37
CA ALA A 210 10.86 -3.67 -11.97
C ALA A 210 9.89 -2.49 -12.02
N VAL A 211 9.89 -1.65 -10.99
CA VAL A 211 9.13 -0.39 -11.00
C VAL A 211 9.58 0.49 -12.17
N SER A 212 10.89 0.67 -12.39
CA SER A 212 11.41 1.46 -13.51
C SER A 212 10.99 0.91 -14.89
N GLN A 213 10.77 -0.40 -15.02
CA GLN A 213 10.22 -0.99 -16.25
C GLN A 213 8.71 -0.71 -16.43
N ALA A 214 7.96 -0.57 -15.33
CA ALA A 214 6.52 -0.31 -15.35
C ALA A 214 6.19 1.16 -15.62
N ILE A 215 7.03 2.12 -15.18
CA ILE A 215 6.80 3.56 -15.31
C ILE A 215 6.46 4.00 -16.74
N PRO A 216 7.17 3.58 -17.81
CA PRO A 216 6.81 3.98 -19.17
C PRO A 216 5.41 3.54 -19.60
N ILE A 217 4.92 2.40 -19.07
CA ILE A 217 3.57 1.89 -19.36
C ILE A 217 2.53 2.76 -18.65
N LEU A 218 2.77 3.11 -17.36
CA LEU A 218 1.90 4.03 -16.63
C LEU A 218 1.85 5.41 -17.28
N LYS A 219 3.00 5.95 -17.68
CA LYS A 219 3.11 7.24 -18.36
C LYS A 219 2.32 7.28 -19.68
N ALA A 220 2.26 6.18 -20.42
CA ALA A 220 1.47 6.07 -21.64
C ALA A 220 -0.03 5.96 -21.41
N SER A 221 -0.46 5.75 -20.14
CA SER A 221 -1.86 5.65 -19.76
C SER A 221 -2.46 7.04 -19.51
N ARG A 222 -3.79 7.09 -19.32
CA ARG A 222 -4.51 8.32 -18.94
C ARG A 222 -4.53 8.60 -17.42
N PHE A 223 -4.00 7.70 -16.61
CA PHE A 223 -4.09 7.80 -15.15
C PHE A 223 -2.98 8.68 -14.58
N ALA A 224 -3.31 9.45 -13.55
CA ALA A 224 -2.27 9.94 -12.64
C ALA A 224 -1.53 8.73 -12.06
N PHE A 225 -0.22 8.79 -11.96
CA PHE A 225 0.57 7.64 -11.55
C PHE A 225 1.64 7.99 -10.51
N GLY A 226 2.18 6.95 -9.88
CA GLY A 226 3.25 7.04 -8.91
C GLY A 226 3.89 5.68 -8.64
N ALA A 227 4.85 5.66 -7.73
CA ALA A 227 5.51 4.42 -7.34
C ALA A 227 6.10 4.48 -5.93
N TYR A 228 6.17 3.31 -5.26
CA TYR A 228 6.97 3.07 -4.07
C TYR A 228 7.42 1.61 -4.04
N ALA A 229 8.72 1.41 -4.14
CA ALA A 229 9.33 0.08 -4.22
C ALA A 229 9.59 -0.55 -2.85
N ASN A 230 9.80 -1.86 -2.81
CA ASN A 230 10.32 -2.53 -1.63
C ASN A 230 11.86 -2.60 -1.65
N GLY A 231 12.44 -2.88 -0.49
CA GLY A 231 13.88 -3.01 -0.29
C GLY A 231 14.34 -4.45 -0.02
N PHE A 232 13.62 -5.47 -0.50
CA PHE A 232 13.99 -6.87 -0.30
C PHE A 232 14.75 -7.44 -1.51
N THR A 233 15.62 -8.42 -1.24
CA THR A 233 16.35 -9.16 -2.30
C THR A 233 15.40 -10.03 -3.10
N ALA A 234 14.44 -10.67 -2.43
CA ALA A 234 13.37 -11.49 -2.99
C ALA A 234 12.20 -11.58 -1.98
N ILE A 235 11.02 -11.92 -2.47
CA ILE A 235 9.82 -12.09 -1.64
C ILE A 235 9.28 -13.52 -1.65
N ASP A 236 9.88 -14.41 -2.45
CA ASP A 236 9.39 -15.78 -2.67
C ASP A 236 9.34 -16.63 -1.40
N ALA A 237 10.17 -16.30 -0.40
CA ALA A 237 10.17 -16.98 0.88
C ALA A 237 8.98 -16.65 1.78
N LEU A 238 8.18 -15.63 1.44
CA LEU A 238 7.03 -15.21 2.24
C LEU A 238 5.81 -16.07 1.92
N GLU A 239 5.53 -17.04 2.79
CA GLU A 239 4.34 -17.87 2.72
C GLU A 239 3.12 -17.18 3.36
N PRO A 240 1.88 -17.52 2.94
CA PRO A 240 0.66 -17.01 3.56
C PRO A 240 0.63 -17.28 5.08
N GLY A 241 0.59 -16.23 5.89
CA GLY A 241 0.69 -16.33 7.36
C GLY A 241 2.10 -16.52 7.88
N GLY A 242 3.11 -16.46 7.01
CA GLY A 242 4.52 -16.43 7.39
C GLY A 242 4.91 -15.13 8.09
N VAL A 243 6.11 -15.13 8.62
CA VAL A 243 6.72 -13.99 9.32
C VAL A 243 7.72 -13.31 8.38
N VAL A 244 7.73 -11.98 8.35
CA VAL A 244 8.57 -11.18 7.42
C VAL A 244 10.07 -11.32 7.67
N ASP A 245 10.50 -11.88 8.79
CA ASP A 245 11.91 -12.15 9.11
C ASP A 245 12.62 -13.08 8.11
N VAL A 246 11.83 -13.82 7.30
CA VAL A 246 12.39 -14.66 6.23
C VAL A 246 12.88 -13.85 5.04
N LEU A 247 12.51 -12.56 4.96
CA LEU A 247 12.90 -11.67 3.88
C LEU A 247 14.23 -10.99 4.18
N GLU A 248 15.13 -11.04 3.23
CA GLU A 248 16.44 -10.40 3.33
C GLU A 248 16.39 -9.00 2.72
N ALA A 249 16.81 -7.99 3.51
CA ALA A 249 16.91 -6.62 3.02
C ALA A 249 18.09 -6.46 2.04
N ARG A 250 17.92 -5.64 1.02
CA ARG A 250 18.97 -5.25 0.08
C ARG A 250 19.97 -4.30 0.77
N HIS A 251 21.22 -4.69 0.80
CA HIS A 251 22.32 -3.87 1.35
C HIS A 251 22.82 -2.79 0.38
N ASP A 252 22.52 -2.95 -0.91
CA ASP A 252 22.87 -2.01 -1.99
C ASP A 252 21.81 -0.91 -2.18
N LEU A 253 20.67 -1.00 -1.52
CA LEU A 253 19.55 -0.05 -1.60
C LEU A 253 19.45 0.76 -0.28
N ASP A 254 20.40 1.65 -0.07
CA ASP A 254 20.34 2.63 1.01
C ASP A 254 19.39 3.79 0.65
N PRO A 255 19.10 4.72 1.58
CA PRO A 255 18.21 5.85 1.31
C PRO A 255 18.66 6.73 0.13
N GLU A 256 19.97 6.88 -0.11
CA GLU A 256 20.50 7.67 -1.23
C GLU A 256 20.26 6.97 -2.57
N GLN A 257 20.44 5.65 -2.61
CA GLN A 257 20.16 4.86 -3.81
C GLN A 257 18.65 4.80 -4.10
N TYR A 258 17.83 4.64 -3.07
CA TYR A 258 16.37 4.69 -3.24
C TYR A 258 15.90 6.05 -3.77
N ALA A 259 16.46 7.15 -3.24
CA ALA A 259 16.14 8.50 -3.69
C ALA A 259 16.50 8.75 -5.17
N LYS A 260 17.54 8.09 -5.71
CA LYS A 260 17.87 8.15 -7.14
C LYS A 260 16.79 7.51 -7.99
N PHE A 261 16.32 6.31 -7.63
CA PHE A 261 15.19 5.68 -8.31
C PHE A 261 13.95 6.58 -8.27
N ALA A 262 13.62 7.14 -7.10
CA ALA A 262 12.47 8.03 -6.96
C ALA A 262 12.62 9.28 -7.85
N ALA A 263 13.80 9.87 -7.95
CA ALA A 263 14.08 11.00 -8.84
C ALA A 263 13.93 10.62 -10.32
N GLU A 264 14.46 9.46 -10.73
CA GLU A 264 14.30 8.96 -12.10
C GLU A 264 12.82 8.75 -12.47
N TRP A 265 12.01 8.18 -11.56
CA TRP A 265 10.57 8.00 -11.81
C TRP A 265 9.81 9.31 -11.92
N LEU A 266 10.23 10.35 -11.19
CA LEU A 266 9.68 11.71 -11.30
C LEU A 266 10.07 12.36 -12.63
N ASP A 267 11.34 12.28 -13.03
CA ASP A 267 11.82 12.83 -14.30
C ASP A 267 11.14 12.13 -15.49
N ASP A 268 10.95 10.81 -15.42
CA ASP A 268 10.16 10.06 -16.39
C ASP A 268 8.70 10.52 -16.44
N GLY A 269 8.17 11.10 -15.36
CA GLY A 269 6.83 11.68 -15.25
C GLY A 269 6.71 13.08 -15.91
N ASP A 270 7.76 13.88 -15.86
CA ASP A 270 7.72 15.30 -16.28
C ASP A 270 8.06 15.55 -17.77
N SER A 271 8.44 14.54 -18.55
CA SER A 271 8.80 14.70 -19.96
C SER A 271 7.56 14.80 -20.86
N GLU A 272 7.04 15.98 -21.00
CA GLU A 272 6.04 16.57 -21.88
C GLU A 272 4.77 17.04 -21.18
N GLY A 273 4.83 18.26 -20.73
CA GLY A 273 3.70 19.03 -20.21
C GLY A 273 4.00 20.51 -20.22
N ASP A 274 4.49 21.02 -21.37
CA ASP A 274 4.33 22.44 -21.68
C ASP A 274 2.85 22.69 -22.05
N ASP A 275 2.27 23.70 -21.38
CA ASP A 275 0.99 24.32 -21.69
C ASP A 275 -0.30 23.61 -21.23
N PHE A 276 -0.64 23.83 -19.93
CA PHE A 276 -2.02 24.23 -19.58
C PHE A 276 -2.02 25.17 -18.38
#